data_d01af898493a3ede6619b741eaea5ac2
#
_entry.id   d01af898493a3ede6619b741eaea5ac2
#
_cell.length_a   1.000
_cell.length_b   1.000
_cell.length_c   1.000
_cell.angle_alpha   90.00
_cell.angle_beta   90.00
_cell.angle_gamma   90.00
#
_symmetry.space_group_name_H-M   'P 1'
#
loop_
_entity.id
_entity.type
_entity.pdbx_description
1 polymer ?
#
loop_
_entity_poly.entity_id
_entity_poly.type
_entity_poly.pdbx_seq_one_letter_code
_entity_poly.pdbx_strand_id
1 'polypeptide(L)'
;ISYLEQLTRQSSITINRANTYSKVLQYATLDALTNLNNRRQFEIRLKQEIATTKRQKTPLCAMMIDIDFFKKVNDTYGHASGDEVLRTAASVIKAQLRESDIPARYGGEEFAVLLPYTHIEEAVIVGERLRKAVEETPIFIDKKNINVTISMGLAEFGQEENGEELFKRADSA
;
A
#
# COMPACT_ATOMS: atom_id res chain seq x y z
N ILE A 1 -36.17 -21.26 29.15
CA ILE A 1 -35.01 -20.40 28.75
C ILE A 1 -35.37 -18.99 29.18
N SER A 2 -34.59 -18.39 30.09
CA SER A 2 -34.80 -17.02 30.61
C SER A 2 -34.69 -16.01 29.49
N TYR A 3 -35.49 -14.92 29.54
CA TYR A 3 -35.42 -13.76 28.63
C TYR A 3 -33.97 -13.21 28.51
N LEU A 4 -33.22 -13.24 29.60
CA LEU A 4 -31.80 -12.86 29.64
C LEU A 4 -30.92 -13.80 28.79
N GLU A 5 -31.15 -15.07 28.79
CA GLU A 5 -30.40 -16.05 27.98
C GLU A 5 -30.68 -15.85 26.46
N GLN A 6 -31.88 -15.48 26.08
CA GLN A 6 -32.24 -15.16 24.70
C GLN A 6 -31.54 -13.87 24.24
N LEU A 7 -31.51 -12.82 25.08
CA LEU A 7 -30.80 -11.58 24.77
C LEU A 7 -29.29 -11.79 24.63
N THR A 8 -28.68 -12.57 25.52
CA THR A 8 -27.24 -12.89 25.47
C THR A 8 -26.90 -13.67 24.20
N ARG A 9 -27.75 -14.61 23.82
CA ARG A 9 -27.56 -15.42 22.62
C ARG A 9 -27.71 -14.57 21.33
N GLN A 10 -28.70 -13.68 21.27
CA GLN A 10 -28.86 -12.76 20.14
C GLN A 10 -27.72 -11.77 20.02
N SER A 11 -27.24 -11.23 21.14
CA SER A 11 -26.08 -10.33 21.16
C SER A 11 -24.80 -11.03 20.67
N SER A 12 -24.56 -12.26 21.12
CA SER A 12 -23.41 -13.06 20.68
C SER A 12 -23.44 -13.37 19.19
N ILE A 13 -24.62 -13.69 18.63
CA ILE A 13 -24.77 -13.95 17.19
C ILE A 13 -24.52 -12.67 16.37
N THR A 14 -24.99 -11.52 16.84
CA THR A 14 -24.81 -10.24 16.17
C THR A 14 -23.35 -9.82 16.17
N ILE A 15 -22.66 -9.97 17.30
CA ILE A 15 -21.21 -9.68 17.44
C ILE A 15 -20.39 -10.60 16.53
N ASN A 16 -20.70 -11.89 16.50
CA ASN A 16 -20.01 -12.85 15.63
C ASN A 16 -20.20 -12.53 14.14
N ARG A 17 -21.41 -12.13 13.73
CA ARG A 17 -21.68 -11.70 12.34
C ARG A 17 -20.92 -10.43 11.99
N ALA A 18 -20.88 -9.43 12.87
CA ALA A 18 -20.13 -8.20 12.67
C ALA A 18 -18.63 -8.47 12.54
N ASN A 19 -18.07 -9.34 13.40
CA ASN A 19 -16.67 -9.74 13.35
C ASN A 19 -16.33 -10.54 12.08
N THR A 20 -17.20 -11.42 11.64
CA THR A 20 -17.02 -12.18 10.39
C THR A 20 -17.06 -11.24 9.19
N TYR A 21 -18.02 -10.31 9.15
CA TYR A 21 -18.14 -9.33 8.08
C TYR A 21 -16.91 -8.39 8.02
N SER A 22 -16.43 -7.93 9.18
CA SER A 22 -15.20 -7.12 9.27
C SER A 22 -13.98 -7.86 8.74
N LYS A 23 -13.81 -9.14 9.09
CA LYS A 23 -12.71 -9.97 8.56
C LYS A 23 -12.82 -10.18 7.05
N VAL A 24 -14.02 -10.45 6.53
CA VAL A 24 -14.25 -10.60 5.08
C VAL A 24 -13.92 -9.30 4.35
N LEU A 25 -14.31 -8.15 4.90
CA LEU A 25 -13.94 -6.84 4.36
C LEU A 25 -12.42 -6.61 4.39
N GLN A 26 -11.74 -6.95 5.47
CA GLN A 26 -10.28 -6.84 5.55
C GLN A 26 -9.59 -7.69 4.47
N TYR A 27 -9.97 -8.96 4.31
CA TYR A 27 -9.42 -9.83 3.26
C TYR A 27 -9.75 -9.34 1.84
N ALA A 28 -10.86 -8.61 1.68
CA ALA A 28 -11.24 -8.05 0.39
C ALA A 28 -10.46 -6.76 0.03
N THR A 29 -9.90 -6.05 1.03
CA THR A 29 -9.31 -4.73 0.84
C THR A 29 -7.80 -4.65 1.12
N LEU A 30 -7.28 -5.51 2.00
CA LEU A 30 -5.87 -5.49 2.40
C LEU A 30 -5.10 -6.67 1.81
N ASP A 31 -3.80 -6.46 1.61
CA ASP A 31 -2.84 -7.53 1.34
C ASP A 31 -2.49 -8.24 2.64
N ALA A 32 -2.61 -9.58 2.65
CA ALA A 32 -2.46 -10.41 3.85
C ALA A 32 -1.02 -10.40 4.41
N LEU A 33 -0.01 -10.15 3.58
CA LEU A 33 1.39 -10.15 4.00
C LEU A 33 1.80 -8.80 4.60
N THR A 34 1.43 -7.71 3.93
CA THR A 34 1.93 -6.37 4.21
C THR A 34 0.95 -5.49 4.98
N ASN A 35 -0.33 -5.88 5.05
CA ASN A 35 -1.41 -5.11 5.66
C ASN A 35 -1.60 -3.70 5.04
N LEU A 36 -1.10 -3.49 3.84
CA LEU A 36 -1.43 -2.35 2.99
C LEU A 36 -2.68 -2.65 2.17
N ASN A 37 -3.23 -1.65 1.49
CA ASN A 37 -4.27 -1.92 0.51
C ASN A 37 -3.78 -2.96 -0.51
N ASN A 38 -4.64 -3.89 -0.92
CA ASN A 38 -4.35 -4.74 -2.05
C ASN A 38 -4.59 -3.99 -3.37
N ARG A 39 -4.14 -4.56 -4.49
CA ARG A 39 -4.30 -3.98 -5.83
C ARG A 39 -5.74 -3.59 -6.14
N ARG A 40 -6.71 -4.47 -5.83
CA ARG A 40 -8.13 -4.21 -6.09
C ARG A 40 -8.63 -2.97 -5.35
N GLN A 41 -8.31 -2.85 -4.06
CA GLN A 41 -8.69 -1.69 -3.26
C GLN A 41 -8.03 -0.42 -3.75
N PHE A 42 -6.76 -0.51 -4.16
CA PHE A 42 -6.04 0.60 -4.73
C PHE A 42 -6.69 1.13 -6.02
N GLU A 43 -7.10 0.25 -6.94
CA GLU A 43 -7.78 0.63 -8.19
C GLU A 43 -9.14 1.31 -7.91
N ILE A 44 -9.86 0.88 -6.87
CA ILE A 44 -11.10 1.55 -6.42
C ILE A 44 -10.78 2.95 -5.92
N ARG A 45 -9.77 3.10 -5.06
CA ARG A 45 -9.34 4.38 -4.50
C ARG A 45 -8.83 5.33 -5.59
N LEU A 46 -8.07 4.83 -6.55
CA LEU A 46 -7.60 5.60 -7.70
C LEU A 46 -8.77 6.25 -8.46
N LYS A 47 -9.81 5.50 -8.76
CA LYS A 47 -11.01 6.02 -9.43
C LYS A 47 -11.71 7.11 -8.61
N GLN A 48 -11.80 6.92 -7.29
CA GLN A 48 -12.39 7.89 -6.37
C GLN A 48 -11.58 9.18 -6.30
N GLU A 49 -10.25 9.08 -6.16
CA GLU A 49 -9.36 10.24 -6.09
C GLU A 49 -9.35 11.02 -7.40
N ILE A 50 -9.33 10.35 -8.55
CA ILE A 50 -9.44 11.01 -9.87
C ILE A 50 -10.76 11.78 -9.98
N ALA A 51 -11.88 11.19 -9.58
CA ALA A 51 -13.18 11.89 -9.61
C ALA A 51 -13.19 13.11 -8.69
N THR A 52 -12.54 13.02 -7.53
CA THR A 52 -12.40 14.13 -6.58
C THR A 52 -11.51 15.22 -7.14
N THR A 53 -10.35 14.87 -7.68
CA THR A 53 -9.37 15.76 -8.32
C THR A 53 -9.99 16.54 -9.48
N LYS A 54 -10.72 15.86 -10.37
CA LYS A 54 -11.42 16.52 -11.49
C LYS A 54 -12.47 17.52 -11.01
N ARG A 55 -13.22 17.18 -9.96
CA ARG A 55 -14.26 18.06 -9.41
C ARG A 55 -13.71 19.24 -8.64
N GLN A 56 -12.68 19.02 -7.82
CA GLN A 56 -12.12 20.03 -6.93
C GLN A 56 -10.95 20.81 -7.55
N LYS A 57 -10.44 20.35 -8.70
CA LYS A 57 -9.24 20.89 -9.37
C LYS A 57 -8.01 20.91 -8.46
N THR A 58 -7.85 19.88 -7.67
CA THR A 58 -6.70 19.68 -6.77
C THR A 58 -5.67 18.77 -7.43
N PRO A 59 -4.38 18.87 -7.08
CA PRO A 59 -3.35 17.99 -7.62
C PRO A 59 -3.50 16.56 -7.05
N LEU A 60 -3.07 15.59 -7.83
CA LEU A 60 -2.96 14.18 -7.45
C LEU A 60 -1.72 13.59 -8.09
N CYS A 61 -0.85 12.96 -7.31
CA CYS A 61 0.27 12.20 -7.84
C CYS A 61 0.09 10.72 -7.60
N ALA A 62 0.63 9.92 -8.51
CA ALA A 62 0.80 8.48 -8.35
C ALA A 62 2.30 8.14 -8.35
N MET A 63 2.65 7.15 -7.54
CA MET A 63 4.00 6.61 -7.42
C MET A 63 3.94 5.11 -7.58
N MET A 64 4.79 4.54 -8.45
CA MET A 64 5.08 3.12 -8.53
C MET A 64 6.44 2.86 -7.91
N ILE A 65 6.56 1.83 -7.10
CA ILE A 65 7.75 1.48 -6.33
C ILE A 65 8.05 0.01 -6.55
N ASP A 66 9.30 -0.32 -6.83
CA ASP A 66 9.80 -1.68 -6.96
C ASP A 66 10.98 -1.91 -6.01
N ILE A 67 11.06 -3.09 -5.39
CA ILE A 67 12.21 -3.44 -4.54
C ILE A 67 13.34 -3.94 -5.42
N ASP A 68 14.46 -3.22 -5.42
CA ASP A 68 15.62 -3.54 -6.24
C ASP A 68 16.19 -4.93 -5.89
N PHE A 69 16.42 -5.72 -6.92
CA PHE A 69 17.02 -7.06 -6.81
C PHE A 69 16.26 -8.04 -5.90
N PHE A 70 14.94 -7.87 -5.72
CA PHE A 70 14.14 -8.72 -4.83
C PHE A 70 14.25 -10.21 -5.15
N LYS A 71 14.29 -10.58 -6.43
CA LYS A 71 14.53 -11.97 -6.84
C LYS A 71 15.84 -12.51 -6.27
N LYS A 72 16.92 -11.72 -6.24
CA LYS A 72 18.21 -12.14 -5.67
C LYS A 72 18.10 -12.39 -4.17
N VAL A 73 17.28 -11.63 -3.45
CA VAL A 73 16.98 -11.88 -2.03
C VAL A 73 16.32 -13.25 -1.87
N ASN A 74 15.27 -13.53 -2.64
CA ASN A 74 14.60 -14.84 -2.61
C ASN A 74 15.52 -16.00 -2.97
N ASP A 75 16.32 -15.85 -4.01
CA ASP A 75 17.25 -16.89 -4.48
C ASP A 75 18.37 -17.16 -3.47
N THR A 76 18.79 -16.14 -2.70
CA THR A 76 19.89 -16.25 -1.74
C THR A 76 19.43 -16.68 -0.34
N TYR A 77 18.28 -16.16 0.14
CA TYR A 77 17.83 -16.31 1.53
C TYR A 77 16.49 -17.05 1.65
N GLY A 78 15.87 -17.43 0.54
CA GLY A 78 14.59 -18.10 0.49
C GLY A 78 13.37 -17.16 0.58
N HIS A 79 12.20 -17.69 0.20
CA HIS A 79 10.96 -16.91 0.12
C HIS A 79 10.49 -16.33 1.47
N ALA A 80 10.74 -17.04 2.57
CA ALA A 80 10.40 -16.53 3.91
C ALA A 80 11.16 -15.23 4.24
N SER A 81 12.39 -15.13 3.78
CA SER A 81 13.21 -13.91 3.91
C SER A 81 12.71 -12.79 2.99
N GLY A 82 12.27 -13.13 1.78
CA GLY A 82 11.60 -12.18 0.90
C GLY A 82 10.32 -11.63 1.50
N ASP A 83 9.54 -12.47 2.16
CA ASP A 83 8.34 -12.04 2.87
C ASP A 83 8.67 -11.03 3.99
N GLU A 84 9.77 -11.22 4.71
CA GLU A 84 10.21 -10.28 5.74
C GLU A 84 10.68 -8.94 5.15
N VAL A 85 11.35 -8.98 4.00
CA VAL A 85 11.70 -7.77 3.23
C VAL A 85 10.42 -7.01 2.84
N LEU A 86 9.42 -7.70 2.31
CA LEU A 86 8.14 -7.09 1.91
C LEU A 86 7.40 -6.46 3.10
N ARG A 87 7.35 -7.15 4.26
CA ARG A 87 6.73 -6.61 5.48
C ARG A 87 7.45 -5.36 5.98
N THR A 88 8.76 -5.42 6.01
CA THR A 88 9.59 -4.29 6.48
C THR A 88 9.45 -3.10 5.54
N ALA A 89 9.60 -3.29 4.24
CA ALA A 89 9.43 -2.22 3.25
C ALA A 89 8.03 -1.58 3.35
N ALA A 90 6.98 -2.39 3.44
CA ALA A 90 5.61 -1.91 3.60
C ALA A 90 5.42 -1.07 4.87
N SER A 91 5.99 -1.52 5.99
CA SER A 91 5.94 -0.80 7.27
C SER A 91 6.65 0.55 7.19
N VAL A 92 7.85 0.57 6.60
CA VAL A 92 8.63 1.79 6.39
C VAL A 92 7.89 2.77 5.48
N ILE A 93 7.39 2.30 4.33
CA ILE A 93 6.60 3.11 3.40
C ILE A 93 5.42 3.74 4.14
N LYS A 94 4.63 2.93 4.85
CA LYS A 94 3.46 3.42 5.58
C LYS A 94 3.81 4.47 6.64
N ALA A 95 4.91 4.28 7.36
CA ALA A 95 5.34 5.19 8.42
C ALA A 95 5.78 6.57 7.89
N GLN A 96 6.20 6.67 6.63
CA GLN A 96 6.62 7.91 6.00
C GLN A 96 5.48 8.70 5.32
N LEU A 97 4.31 8.10 5.21
CA LEU A 97 3.15 8.68 4.52
C LEU A 97 2.18 9.36 5.49
N ARG A 98 1.42 10.31 4.97
CA ARG A 98 0.33 10.98 5.70
C ARG A 98 -0.90 10.06 5.73
N GLU A 99 -1.85 10.35 6.61
CA GLU A 99 -3.12 9.61 6.70
C GLU A 99 -3.96 9.71 5.40
N SER A 100 -3.83 10.82 4.67
CA SER A 100 -4.47 11.01 3.36
C SER A 100 -3.89 10.18 2.24
N ASP A 101 -2.63 9.76 2.37
CA ASP A 101 -1.92 9.03 1.33
C ASP A 101 -2.37 7.57 1.31
N ILE A 102 -2.36 6.96 0.14
CA ILE A 102 -2.98 5.64 -0.06
C ILE A 102 -1.91 4.67 -0.56
N PRO A 103 -1.17 4.02 0.36
CA PRO A 103 -0.24 2.97 -0.01
C PRO A 103 -0.95 1.64 -0.28
N ALA A 104 -0.39 0.87 -1.22
CA ALA A 104 -0.86 -0.46 -1.58
C ALA A 104 0.30 -1.37 -1.97
N ARG A 105 0.12 -2.67 -1.80
CA ARG A 105 0.90 -3.67 -2.51
C ARG A 105 0.24 -3.95 -3.84
N TYR A 106 0.91 -3.60 -4.92
CA TYR A 106 0.34 -3.65 -6.27
C TYR A 106 0.64 -4.95 -7.00
N GLY A 107 1.83 -5.51 -6.77
CA GLY A 107 2.30 -6.75 -7.35
C GLY A 107 3.10 -7.60 -6.36
N GLY A 108 3.93 -8.50 -6.85
CA GLY A 108 4.79 -9.37 -6.05
C GLY A 108 5.72 -8.58 -5.14
N GLU A 109 6.55 -7.75 -5.74
CA GLU A 109 7.54 -6.86 -5.11
C GLU A 109 7.25 -5.38 -5.35
N GLU A 110 6.10 -5.09 -5.99
CA GLU A 110 5.69 -3.76 -6.40
C GLU A 110 4.72 -3.14 -5.39
N PHE A 111 4.97 -1.88 -5.07
CA PHE A 111 4.08 -1.05 -4.27
C PHE A 111 3.61 0.15 -5.09
N ALA A 112 2.47 0.67 -4.73
CA ALA A 112 1.90 1.86 -5.33
C ALA A 112 1.45 2.82 -4.24
N VAL A 113 1.57 4.12 -4.47
CA VAL A 113 1.07 5.14 -3.56
C VAL A 113 0.30 6.20 -4.36
N LEU A 114 -0.90 6.55 -3.89
CA LEU A 114 -1.55 7.79 -4.32
C LEU A 114 -1.28 8.88 -3.30
N LEU A 115 -0.97 10.05 -3.80
CA LEU A 115 -0.69 11.26 -3.02
C LEU A 115 -1.72 12.34 -3.39
N PRO A 116 -2.90 12.35 -2.75
CA PRO A 116 -3.89 13.38 -2.96
C PRO A 116 -3.37 14.75 -2.53
N TYR A 117 -3.84 15.81 -3.18
CA TYR A 117 -3.48 17.20 -2.88
C TYR A 117 -1.98 17.48 -2.93
N THR A 118 -1.26 16.78 -3.82
CA THR A 118 0.20 16.82 -3.89
C THR A 118 0.65 17.07 -5.33
N HIS A 119 1.45 18.11 -5.55
CA HIS A 119 2.12 18.39 -6.83
C HIS A 119 3.36 17.53 -7.02
N ILE A 120 3.84 17.43 -8.25
CA ILE A 120 4.96 16.54 -8.60
C ILE A 120 6.25 16.90 -7.82
N GLU A 121 6.50 18.17 -7.58
CA GLU A 121 7.69 18.63 -6.83
C GLU A 121 7.65 18.13 -5.38
N GLU A 122 6.48 18.14 -4.75
CA GLU A 122 6.28 17.62 -3.39
C GLU A 122 6.34 16.09 -3.40
N ALA A 123 5.78 15.43 -4.42
CA ALA A 123 5.82 13.98 -4.57
C ALA A 123 7.26 13.47 -4.69
N VAL A 124 8.14 14.18 -5.40
CA VAL A 124 9.57 13.87 -5.49
C VAL A 124 10.24 13.91 -4.11
N ILE A 125 9.92 14.91 -3.28
CA ILE A 125 10.44 15.00 -1.90
C ILE A 125 9.97 13.80 -1.05
N VAL A 126 8.69 13.42 -1.18
CA VAL A 126 8.15 12.23 -0.50
C VAL A 126 8.86 10.97 -0.98
N GLY A 127 9.05 10.81 -2.29
CA GLY A 127 9.75 9.67 -2.89
C GLY A 127 11.17 9.52 -2.38
N GLU A 128 11.96 10.59 -2.38
CA GLU A 128 13.33 10.53 -1.88
C GLU A 128 13.41 10.23 -0.37
N ARG A 129 12.45 10.72 0.41
CA ARG A 129 12.33 10.36 1.83
C ARG A 129 12.03 8.87 2.01
N LEU A 130 11.11 8.30 1.20
CA LEU A 130 10.81 6.87 1.20
C LEU A 130 12.04 6.04 0.82
N ARG A 131 12.72 6.42 -0.25
CA ARG A 131 13.92 5.74 -0.74
C ARG A 131 14.98 5.63 0.35
N LYS A 132 15.32 6.77 0.98
CA LYS A 132 16.28 6.81 2.08
C LYS A 132 15.84 5.99 3.29
N ALA A 133 14.58 6.11 3.69
CA ALA A 133 14.06 5.38 4.85
C ALA A 133 14.13 3.86 4.65
N VAL A 134 13.88 3.36 3.43
CA VAL A 134 14.01 1.93 3.12
C VAL A 134 15.49 1.52 3.11
N GLU A 135 16.36 2.27 2.41
CA GLU A 135 17.79 2.01 2.33
C GLU A 135 18.47 1.96 3.71
N GLU A 136 18.08 2.84 4.62
CA GLU A 136 18.64 2.95 5.97
C GLU A 136 18.04 1.95 6.97
N THR A 137 16.96 1.25 6.60
CA THR A 137 16.30 0.30 7.50
C THR A 137 16.94 -1.09 7.39
N PRO A 138 17.66 -1.57 8.43
CA PRO A 138 18.22 -2.91 8.41
C PRO A 138 17.13 -3.97 8.58
N ILE A 139 17.20 -5.01 7.76
CA ILE A 139 16.29 -6.15 7.80
C ILE A 139 17.06 -7.36 8.35
N PHE A 140 16.59 -7.90 9.48
CA PHE A 140 17.24 -9.04 10.13
C PHE A 140 16.79 -10.36 9.51
N ILE A 141 17.69 -11.05 8.84
CA ILE A 141 17.47 -12.36 8.24
C ILE A 141 18.61 -13.29 8.66
N ASP A 142 18.30 -14.45 9.25
CA ASP A 142 19.26 -15.47 9.65
C ASP A 142 20.47 -14.91 10.42
N LYS A 143 20.21 -14.01 11.37
CA LYS A 143 21.24 -13.33 12.19
C LYS A 143 22.16 -12.37 11.39
N LYS A 144 21.79 -12.04 10.17
CA LYS A 144 22.48 -11.05 9.33
C LYS A 144 21.57 -9.87 9.08
N ASN A 145 22.16 -8.68 9.00
CA ASN A 145 21.49 -7.50 8.48
C ASN A 145 21.66 -7.49 6.98
N ILE A 146 20.55 -7.37 6.28
CA ILE A 146 20.55 -7.02 4.86
C ILE A 146 19.84 -5.67 4.69
N ASN A 147 20.30 -4.91 3.71
CA ASN A 147 19.64 -3.69 3.29
C ASN A 147 19.13 -3.90 1.86
N VAL A 148 17.99 -3.35 1.57
CA VAL A 148 17.42 -3.29 0.23
C VAL A 148 17.24 -1.83 -0.17
N THR A 149 17.23 -1.58 -1.46
CA THR A 149 16.86 -0.29 -2.04
C THR A 149 15.57 -0.41 -2.81
N ILE A 150 14.97 0.72 -3.14
CA ILE A 150 13.79 0.80 -3.99
C ILE A 150 14.03 1.77 -5.12
N SER A 151 13.53 1.40 -6.29
CA SER A 151 13.36 2.30 -7.43
C SER A 151 11.92 2.76 -7.53
N MET A 152 11.69 3.97 -8.01
CA MET A 152 10.34 4.49 -8.13
C MET A 152 10.19 5.44 -9.31
N GLY A 153 9.00 5.40 -9.90
CA GLY A 153 8.54 6.38 -10.86
C GLY A 153 7.34 7.15 -10.33
N LEU A 154 7.24 8.41 -10.71
CA LEU A 154 6.19 9.33 -10.27
C LEU A 154 5.55 10.01 -11.45
N ALA A 155 4.24 10.25 -11.34
CA ALA A 155 3.49 11.04 -12.30
C ALA A 155 2.41 11.86 -11.60
N GLU A 156 2.24 13.13 -12.02
CA GLU A 156 1.09 13.95 -11.63
C GLU A 156 -0.05 13.74 -12.62
N PHE A 157 -1.27 13.67 -12.10
CA PHE A 157 -2.48 13.47 -12.89
C PHE A 157 -2.78 14.66 -13.79
N GLY A 158 -2.88 14.40 -15.10
CA GLY A 158 -3.37 15.36 -16.09
C GLY A 158 -4.89 15.37 -16.19
N GLN A 159 -5.50 16.52 -16.40
CA GLN A 159 -6.97 16.65 -16.35
C GLN A 159 -7.70 15.83 -17.44
N GLU A 160 -7.06 15.58 -18.57
CA GLU A 160 -7.63 14.86 -19.72
C GLU A 160 -7.36 13.34 -19.68
N GLU A 161 -6.50 12.87 -18.78
CA GLU A 161 -6.11 11.47 -18.72
C GLU A 161 -7.02 10.61 -17.83
N ASN A 162 -6.88 9.29 -17.97
CA ASN A 162 -7.50 8.31 -17.08
C ASN A 162 -6.46 7.68 -16.12
N GLY A 163 -6.92 6.82 -15.21
CA GLY A 163 -6.06 6.21 -14.22
C GLY A 163 -5.00 5.26 -14.79
N GLU A 164 -5.28 4.59 -15.90
CA GLU A 164 -4.32 3.69 -16.56
C GLU A 164 -3.17 4.47 -17.20
N GLU A 165 -3.48 5.60 -17.81
CA GLU A 165 -2.49 6.50 -18.42
C GLU A 165 -1.58 7.11 -17.34
N LEU A 166 -2.13 7.58 -16.22
CA LEU A 166 -1.37 8.07 -15.07
C LEU A 166 -0.38 7.01 -14.58
N PHE A 167 -0.88 5.78 -14.36
CA PHE A 167 -0.06 4.67 -13.88
C PHE A 167 1.03 4.27 -14.86
N LYS A 168 0.71 4.19 -16.15
CA LYS A 168 1.68 3.87 -17.18
C LYS A 168 2.82 4.90 -17.22
N ARG A 169 2.52 6.19 -16.99
CA ARG A 169 3.56 7.22 -16.90
C ARG A 169 4.42 7.06 -15.64
N ALA A 170 3.81 6.76 -14.50
CA ALA A 170 4.55 6.51 -13.27
C ALA A 170 5.45 5.26 -13.36
N ASP A 171 4.99 4.21 -14.04
CA ASP A 171 5.74 2.96 -14.23
C ASP A 171 6.88 3.10 -15.26
N SER A 172 6.79 4.08 -16.16
CA SER A 172 7.77 4.31 -17.23
C SER A 172 8.80 5.39 -16.90
N ALA A 173 8.68 6.06 -15.75
CA ALA A 173 9.53 7.16 -15.31
C ALA A 173 10.73 6.68 -14.52
#